data_aac5b314864e93e11dbe388239941db1
#
_entry.id   aac5b314864e93e11dbe388239941db1
#
_cell.length_a   1.000
_cell.length_b   1.000
_cell.length_c   1.000
_cell.angle_alpha   90.00
_cell.angle_beta   90.00
_cell.angle_gamma   90.00
#
_symmetry.space_group_name_H-M   'P 1'
#
loop_
_entity.id
_entity.type
_entity.pdbx_description
1 polymer ?
#
loop_
_entity_poly.entity_id
_entity_poly.type
_entity_poly.pdbx_seq_one_letter_code
_entity_poly.pdbx_strand_id
1 'polypeptide(L)'
;PVSSVSGLFVSKQEEALPSDQPDKPEGESKESKAYEVVVSEAEGPVESKTVLAVKNNLLYDLALAPNLEIEIPVGRRWSLNAEYKCPWWLNSKHNFCYQLLSGGVEGRCWLGNRQKRNRLTGHFVGLYAEGGTYDFQWKGDGYRGDYYGAAGVTYGYARQLARHLSLEFSFGIGYLTTEYKKYTPYEGDIVWTTSGRYNFIGPTKAKVSLVWLIKRRR
;
A
#
# COMPACT_ATOMS: atom_id res chain seq x y z
N PRO A 1 27.06 24.96 27.27
CA PRO A 1 27.02 24.58 28.67
C PRO A 1 25.60 24.42 29.17
N VAL A 2 25.46 23.47 30.07
CA VAL A 2 24.43 23.30 31.11
C VAL A 2 23.16 22.59 30.66
N SER A 3 23.10 21.36 30.97
CA SER A 3 22.67 20.48 32.07
C SER A 3 21.18 20.26 32.18
N SER A 4 20.89 18.99 32.01
CA SER A 4 19.97 18.10 32.69
C SER A 4 19.29 18.60 33.98
N VAL A 5 18.02 18.24 34.18
CA VAL A 5 17.51 17.85 35.51
C VAL A 5 16.41 16.79 35.36
N SER A 6 16.68 15.63 35.89
CA SER A 6 15.72 14.59 36.27
C SER A 6 14.97 15.04 37.52
N GLY A 7 13.67 14.93 37.55
CA GLY A 7 12.83 15.13 38.71
C GLY A 7 12.15 13.82 39.14
N LEU A 8 12.75 13.16 40.11
CA LEU A 8 12.18 12.02 40.83
C LEU A 8 11.35 12.56 41.99
N PHE A 9 10.06 12.32 42.02
CA PHE A 9 9.24 12.60 43.20
C PHE A 9 8.96 11.29 43.97
N VAL A 10 9.67 11.14 45.10
CA VAL A 10 9.34 10.19 46.16
C VAL A 10 8.57 10.96 47.23
N SER A 11 7.33 10.60 47.48
CA SER A 11 6.58 11.05 48.66
C SER A 11 6.58 9.96 49.72
N LYS A 12 7.26 10.25 50.80
CA LYS A 12 7.31 9.48 52.04
C LYS A 12 6.31 10.10 53.00
N GLN A 13 5.32 9.34 53.46
CA GLN A 13 4.59 9.68 54.67
C GLN A 13 4.69 8.52 55.67
N GLU A 14 5.35 8.85 56.75
CA GLU A 14 5.51 8.10 57.97
C GLU A 14 4.54 8.72 59.00
N GLU A 15 3.68 7.86 59.61
CA GLU A 15 3.06 8.26 60.86
C GLU A 15 2.79 7.03 61.76
N ALA A 16 2.99 7.27 63.04
CA ALA A 16 3.40 6.41 64.11
C ALA A 16 2.30 5.52 64.74
N LEU A 17 2.81 4.51 65.45
CA LEU A 17 2.11 3.60 66.38
C LEU A 17 1.41 4.32 67.55
N PRO A 18 0.45 3.64 68.23
CA PRO A 18 0.86 3.02 69.49
C PRO A 18 0.35 1.59 69.71
N SER A 19 1.10 0.95 70.59
CA SER A 19 1.01 -0.37 71.17
C SER A 19 -0.28 -0.64 71.95
N ASP A 20 -0.78 -1.88 71.87
CA ASP A 20 -1.12 -2.69 73.07
C ASP A 20 -1.33 -4.17 72.71
N GLN A 21 -0.66 -5.07 73.41
CA GLN A 21 -0.96 -6.48 73.52
C GLN A 21 -1.80 -6.68 74.79
N PRO A 22 -2.54 -7.79 75.03
CA PRO A 22 -2.18 -9.19 74.79
C PRO A 22 -3.35 -10.10 74.35
N ASP A 23 -3.11 -11.26 73.89
CA ASP A 23 -3.50 -12.59 74.28
C ASP A 23 -3.68 -13.58 73.13
N LYS A 24 -3.01 -14.71 73.28
CA LYS A 24 -3.09 -15.94 72.49
C LYS A 24 -4.35 -16.73 72.90
N PRO A 25 -5.00 -17.52 71.97
CA PRO A 25 -4.59 -18.93 71.88
C PRO A 25 -4.68 -19.51 70.43
N GLU A 26 -3.88 -20.51 70.30
CA GLU A 26 -3.82 -21.67 69.38
C GLU A 26 -4.97 -21.95 68.42
N GLY A 27 -4.55 -22.34 67.25
CA GLY A 27 -5.30 -23.29 66.44
C GLY A 27 -5.37 -22.99 64.94
N GLU A 28 -4.83 -23.89 64.18
CA GLU A 28 -5.06 -24.20 62.77
C GLU A 28 -4.07 -23.66 61.74
N SER A 29 -3.17 -24.57 61.40
CA SER A 29 -2.43 -24.67 60.17
C SER A 29 -3.35 -24.49 58.95
N LYS A 30 -3.26 -23.37 58.27
CA LYS A 30 -3.73 -23.22 56.92
C LYS A 30 -2.52 -23.09 56.00
N GLU A 31 -2.30 -24.16 55.29
CA GLU A 31 -1.39 -24.34 54.18
C GLU A 31 -1.52 -23.15 53.22
N SER A 32 -0.55 -22.24 53.25
CA SER A 32 -0.40 -21.16 52.30
C SER A 32 0.00 -21.78 50.97
N LYS A 33 -0.97 -22.01 50.08
CA LYS A 33 -0.68 -22.25 48.68
C LYS A 33 -0.06 -20.96 48.09
N ALA A 34 1.25 -21.00 48.01
CA ALA A 34 1.99 -20.03 47.21
C ALA A 34 1.47 -20.15 45.76
N TYR A 35 0.70 -19.14 45.34
CA TYR A 35 0.41 -18.96 43.92
C TYR A 35 1.72 -18.54 43.27
N GLU A 36 2.33 -19.49 42.60
CA GLU A 36 3.44 -19.21 41.67
C GLU A 36 2.86 -18.33 40.54
N VAL A 37 3.08 -17.03 40.64
CA VAL A 37 2.78 -16.11 39.58
C VAL A 37 3.73 -16.49 38.45
N VAL A 38 3.24 -17.30 37.53
CA VAL A 38 3.91 -17.50 36.25
C VAL A 38 3.95 -16.13 35.56
N VAL A 39 5.02 -15.42 35.79
CA VAL A 39 5.36 -14.24 34.99
C VAL A 39 5.57 -14.78 33.57
N SER A 40 4.50 -14.72 32.78
CA SER A 40 4.62 -14.90 31.34
C SER A 40 5.71 -13.93 30.88
N GLU A 41 6.87 -14.46 30.53
CA GLU A 41 7.93 -13.69 29.87
C GLU A 41 7.26 -12.93 28.73
N ALA A 42 7.21 -11.62 28.86
CA ALA A 42 6.76 -10.74 27.79
C ALA A 42 7.64 -11.04 26.58
N GLU A 43 7.07 -11.76 25.61
CA GLU A 43 7.71 -11.96 24.33
C GLU A 43 8.19 -10.60 23.83
N GLY A 44 9.49 -10.41 23.75
CA GLY A 44 10.12 -9.20 23.24
C GLY A 44 9.49 -8.86 21.88
N PRO A 45 9.56 -7.62 21.41
CA PRO A 45 8.87 -7.19 20.18
C PRO A 45 9.28 -8.10 19.02
N VAL A 46 8.38 -9.00 18.62
CA VAL A 46 8.59 -9.93 17.51
C VAL A 46 8.85 -9.10 16.26
N GLU A 47 10.08 -9.11 15.79
CA GLU A 47 10.51 -8.35 14.61
C GLU A 47 9.79 -8.91 13.37
N SER A 48 8.67 -8.32 13.03
CA SER A 48 7.90 -8.71 11.87
C SER A 48 8.39 -7.98 10.62
N LYS A 49 8.76 -8.74 9.60
CA LYS A 49 9.31 -8.21 8.35
C LYS A 49 8.28 -8.31 7.22
N THR A 50 7.99 -7.20 6.55
CA THR A 50 7.14 -7.20 5.35
C THR A 50 7.80 -8.04 4.25
N VAL A 51 7.07 -9.01 3.72
CA VAL A 51 7.52 -9.93 2.66
C VAL A 51 6.78 -9.72 1.34
N LEU A 52 5.56 -9.17 1.40
CA LEU A 52 4.71 -8.92 0.25
C LEU A 52 3.76 -7.76 0.59
N ALA A 53 3.39 -6.97 -0.41
CA ALA A 53 2.28 -6.03 -0.34
C ALA A 53 1.31 -6.29 -1.49
N VAL A 54 0.02 -6.27 -1.16
CA VAL A 54 -1.07 -6.26 -2.14
C VAL A 54 -1.67 -4.87 -2.12
N LYS A 55 -1.91 -4.30 -3.30
CA LYS A 55 -2.36 -2.91 -3.43
C LYS A 55 -3.55 -2.80 -4.35
N ASN A 56 -4.34 -1.79 -4.07
CA ASN A 56 -5.44 -1.35 -4.92
C ASN A 56 -5.34 0.16 -5.11
N ASN A 57 -5.44 0.64 -6.35
CA ASN A 57 -5.38 2.05 -6.67
C ASN A 57 -6.79 2.66 -6.66
N LEU A 58 -7.06 3.49 -5.68
CA LEU A 58 -8.35 4.11 -5.46
C LEU A 58 -8.78 5.05 -6.60
N LEU A 59 -7.82 5.65 -7.35
CA LEU A 59 -8.15 6.48 -8.50
C LEU A 59 -8.73 5.64 -9.65
N TYR A 60 -8.26 4.42 -9.83
CA TYR A 60 -8.85 3.50 -10.81
C TYR A 60 -10.20 2.97 -10.36
N ASP A 61 -10.38 2.72 -9.06
CA ASP A 61 -11.70 2.32 -8.52
C ASP A 61 -12.73 3.43 -8.74
N LEU A 62 -12.35 4.70 -8.51
CA LEU A 62 -13.21 5.85 -8.81
C LEU A 62 -13.55 5.95 -10.30
N ALA A 63 -12.64 5.52 -11.17
CA ALA A 63 -12.84 5.42 -12.61
C ALA A 63 -13.52 4.10 -13.03
N LEU A 64 -14.04 3.31 -12.08
CA LEU A 64 -14.66 1.99 -12.32
C LEU A 64 -13.72 1.02 -13.07
N ALA A 65 -12.42 1.11 -12.82
CA ALA A 65 -11.41 0.27 -13.42
C ALA A 65 -10.82 -0.71 -12.38
N PRO A 66 -11.34 -1.95 -12.30
CA PRO A 66 -10.76 -2.97 -11.43
C PRO A 66 -9.26 -3.10 -11.63
N ASN A 67 -8.51 -3.07 -10.54
CA ASN A 67 -7.06 -3.07 -10.58
C ASN A 67 -6.49 -3.84 -9.38
N LEU A 68 -5.34 -4.40 -9.58
CA LEU A 68 -4.59 -5.11 -8.55
C LEU A 68 -3.10 -4.89 -8.74
N GLU A 69 -2.40 -4.64 -7.64
CA GLU A 69 -0.94 -4.55 -7.67
C GLU A 69 -0.33 -5.46 -6.60
N ILE A 70 0.83 -6.01 -6.91
CA ILE A 70 1.61 -6.84 -5.99
C ILE A 70 3.02 -6.28 -5.95
N GLU A 71 3.53 -6.02 -4.74
CA GLU A 71 4.90 -5.54 -4.55
C GLU A 71 5.69 -6.45 -3.63
N ILE A 72 6.88 -6.85 -4.10
CA ILE A 72 7.80 -7.72 -3.39
C ILE A 72 9.06 -6.92 -3.04
N PRO A 73 9.41 -6.78 -1.74
CA PRO A 73 10.66 -6.14 -1.34
C PRO A 73 11.86 -7.02 -1.65
N VAL A 74 12.82 -6.47 -2.40
CA VAL A 74 14.10 -7.10 -2.74
C VAL A 74 15.20 -6.44 -1.89
N GLY A 75 15.66 -7.15 -0.85
CA GLY A 75 16.62 -6.58 0.09
C GLY A 75 16.01 -5.48 0.97
N ARG A 76 16.78 -4.41 1.26
CA ARG A 76 16.38 -3.33 2.17
C ARG A 76 15.90 -2.08 1.45
N ARG A 77 16.39 -1.83 0.22
CA ARG A 77 16.17 -0.60 -0.54
C ARG A 77 15.34 -0.77 -1.79
N TRP A 78 15.27 -1.98 -2.32
CA TRP A 78 14.63 -2.24 -3.60
C TRP A 78 13.33 -2.99 -3.43
N SER A 79 12.41 -2.80 -4.34
CA SER A 79 11.22 -3.62 -4.52
C SER A 79 10.85 -3.71 -5.99
N LEU A 80 10.15 -4.77 -6.31
CA LEU A 80 9.54 -4.98 -7.63
C LEU A 80 8.02 -4.93 -7.44
N ASN A 81 7.36 -4.06 -8.18
CA ASN A 81 5.91 -3.94 -8.23
C ASN A 81 5.40 -4.40 -9.58
N ALA A 82 4.36 -5.22 -9.58
CA ALA A 82 3.61 -5.61 -10.77
C ALA A 82 2.17 -5.13 -10.62
N GLU A 83 1.59 -4.60 -11.70
CA GLU A 83 0.23 -4.08 -11.73
C GLU A 83 -0.58 -4.68 -12.87
N TYR A 84 -1.87 -4.80 -12.63
CA TYR A 84 -2.84 -5.29 -13.60
C TYR A 84 -4.12 -4.46 -13.50
N LYS A 85 -4.70 -4.11 -14.67
CA LYS A 85 -5.94 -3.32 -14.79
C LYS A 85 -6.83 -3.95 -15.84
N CYS A 86 -8.12 -4.13 -15.53
CA CYS A 86 -9.04 -4.80 -16.45
C CYS A 86 -10.49 -4.27 -16.29
N PRO A 87 -10.79 -3.00 -16.58
CA PRO A 87 -12.16 -2.59 -16.80
C PRO A 87 -12.69 -3.25 -18.09
N TRP A 88 -13.90 -3.81 -18.01
CA TRP A 88 -14.52 -4.50 -19.13
C TRP A 88 -16.01 -4.21 -19.18
N TRP A 89 -16.35 -2.95 -19.51
CA TRP A 89 -17.71 -2.48 -19.51
C TRP A 89 -18.19 -2.22 -20.94
N LEU A 90 -19.28 -2.88 -21.34
CA LEU A 90 -19.88 -2.75 -22.66
C LEU A 90 -21.39 -2.53 -22.52
N ASN A 91 -21.92 -1.51 -23.21
CA ASN A 91 -23.34 -1.28 -23.34
C ASN A 91 -23.68 -0.88 -24.79
N SER A 92 -23.97 -1.85 -25.62
CA SER A 92 -24.26 -1.67 -27.04
C SER A 92 -25.49 -0.81 -27.30
N LYS A 93 -26.51 -0.80 -26.42
CA LYS A 93 -27.71 0.01 -26.57
C LYS A 93 -27.43 1.51 -26.44
N HIS A 94 -26.36 1.90 -25.77
CA HIS A 94 -25.98 3.30 -25.55
C HIS A 94 -24.68 3.68 -26.26
N ASN A 95 -24.18 2.83 -27.15
CA ASN A 95 -22.88 3.03 -27.82
C ASN A 95 -21.78 3.39 -26.80
N PHE A 96 -21.69 2.59 -25.73
CA PHE A 96 -20.71 2.75 -24.67
C PHE A 96 -19.82 1.52 -24.59
N CYS A 97 -18.51 1.75 -24.71
CA CYS A 97 -17.49 0.76 -24.49
C CYS A 97 -16.37 1.38 -23.63
N TYR A 98 -16.03 0.73 -22.54
CA TYR A 98 -14.89 1.06 -21.70
C TYR A 98 -14.14 -0.21 -21.39
N GLN A 99 -13.20 -0.55 -22.22
CA GLN A 99 -12.38 -1.74 -22.12
C GLN A 99 -10.92 -1.36 -22.10
N LEU A 100 -10.19 -1.86 -21.13
CA LEU A 100 -8.75 -1.72 -20.99
C LEU A 100 -8.20 -3.01 -20.38
N LEU A 101 -7.27 -3.62 -21.07
CA LEU A 101 -6.49 -4.72 -20.54
C LEU A 101 -5.04 -4.25 -20.47
N SER A 102 -4.52 -4.08 -19.28
CA SER A 102 -3.19 -3.49 -19.09
C SER A 102 -2.43 -4.21 -17.98
N GLY A 103 -1.14 -4.37 -18.22
CA GLY A 103 -0.19 -4.85 -17.23
C GLY A 103 1.06 -3.99 -17.22
N GLY A 104 1.71 -3.91 -16.06
CA GLY A 104 2.92 -3.13 -15.89
C GLY A 104 3.82 -3.68 -14.80
N VAL A 105 5.08 -3.30 -14.89
CA VAL A 105 6.10 -3.59 -13.87
C VAL A 105 6.83 -2.31 -13.50
N GLU A 106 7.26 -2.23 -12.23
CA GLU A 106 7.99 -1.07 -11.73
C GLU A 106 9.06 -1.51 -10.74
N GLY A 107 10.31 -1.19 -11.03
CA GLY A 107 11.43 -1.34 -10.11
C GLY A 107 11.55 -0.08 -9.25
N ARG A 108 11.52 -0.22 -7.91
CA ARG A 108 11.50 0.90 -6.95
C ARG A 108 12.72 0.90 -6.07
N CYS A 109 13.27 2.08 -5.84
CA CYS A 109 14.34 2.34 -4.86
C CYS A 109 13.78 3.20 -3.72
N TRP A 110 13.75 2.65 -2.50
CA TRP A 110 13.26 3.30 -1.30
C TRP A 110 14.33 4.17 -0.66
N LEU A 111 14.04 5.44 -0.47
CA LEU A 111 14.98 6.45 0.01
C LEU A 111 15.06 6.51 1.54
N GLY A 112 16.08 7.19 2.06
CA GLY A 112 16.29 7.45 3.48
C GLY A 112 16.93 6.29 4.26
N ASN A 113 16.95 6.42 5.60
CA ASN A 113 17.60 5.43 6.47
C ASN A 113 16.72 4.17 6.63
N ARG A 114 17.10 3.10 5.90
CA ARG A 114 16.35 1.84 5.85
C ARG A 114 16.55 0.93 7.08
N GLN A 115 17.46 1.25 7.98
CA GLN A 115 17.64 0.51 9.23
C GLN A 115 16.56 0.86 10.25
N LYS A 116 16.10 2.13 10.24
CA LYS A 116 15.09 2.65 11.18
C LYS A 116 13.66 2.63 10.64
N ARG A 117 13.45 2.28 9.37
CA ARG A 117 12.13 2.31 8.73
C ARG A 117 11.66 0.91 8.32
N ASN A 118 10.37 0.70 8.42
CA ASN A 118 9.73 -0.49 7.87
C ASN A 118 9.94 -0.57 6.35
N ARG A 119 9.97 -1.79 5.82
CA ARG A 119 10.01 -2.00 4.37
C ARG A 119 8.76 -1.44 3.74
N LEU A 120 8.88 -0.99 2.48
CA LEU A 120 7.80 -0.43 1.67
C LEU A 120 7.12 0.78 2.34
N THR A 121 7.90 1.63 3.03
CA THR A 121 7.42 2.87 3.63
C THR A 121 8.40 4.02 3.40
N GLY A 122 7.89 5.25 3.33
CA GLY A 122 8.66 6.47 3.08
C GLY A 122 8.69 6.83 1.60
N HIS A 123 9.66 7.62 1.20
CA HIS A 123 9.83 8.07 -0.18
C HIS A 123 10.49 7.01 -1.04
N PHE A 124 10.10 6.93 -2.30
CA PHE A 124 10.74 6.10 -3.30
C PHE A 124 10.81 6.79 -4.66
N VAL A 125 11.73 6.33 -5.47
CA VAL A 125 11.81 6.60 -6.90
C VAL A 125 11.72 5.26 -7.63
N GLY A 126 11.11 5.25 -8.82
CA GLY A 126 10.93 4.03 -9.59
C GLY A 126 11.14 4.23 -11.08
N LEU A 127 11.40 3.14 -11.75
CA LEU A 127 11.34 3.03 -13.21
C LEU A 127 10.23 2.03 -13.54
N TYR A 128 9.33 2.41 -14.41
CA TYR A 128 8.22 1.56 -14.81
C TYR A 128 8.14 1.37 -16.31
N ALA A 129 7.54 0.27 -16.70
CA ALA A 129 7.06 0.00 -18.04
C ALA A 129 5.68 -0.67 -17.93
N GLU A 130 4.76 -0.24 -18.76
CA GLU A 130 3.41 -0.80 -18.85
C GLU A 130 2.94 -0.88 -20.28
N GLY A 131 1.98 -1.75 -20.54
CA GLY A 131 1.39 -1.88 -21.86
C GLY A 131 0.07 -2.63 -21.80
N GLY A 132 -0.66 -2.58 -22.89
CA GLY A 132 -1.96 -3.20 -22.97
C GLY A 132 -2.72 -2.86 -24.24
N THR A 133 -4.00 -3.18 -24.21
CA THR A 133 -4.97 -2.89 -25.28
C THR A 133 -6.14 -2.11 -24.71
N TYR A 134 -6.81 -1.32 -25.51
CA TYR A 134 -7.98 -0.57 -25.07
C TYR A 134 -9.03 -0.41 -26.18
N ASP A 135 -10.29 -0.22 -25.75
CA ASP A 135 -11.39 0.15 -26.59
C ASP A 135 -12.31 1.12 -25.83
N PHE A 136 -12.35 2.34 -26.28
CA PHE A 136 -13.12 3.42 -25.64
C PHE A 136 -14.11 4.00 -26.62
N GLN A 137 -15.41 3.93 -26.26
CA GLN A 137 -16.50 4.51 -27.03
C GLN A 137 -17.47 5.25 -26.11
N TRP A 138 -17.88 6.43 -26.50
CA TRP A 138 -18.87 7.23 -25.77
C TRP A 138 -19.83 7.90 -26.75
N LYS A 139 -21.09 7.42 -26.78
CA LYS A 139 -22.22 7.99 -27.54
C LYS A 139 -22.00 8.23 -29.04
N GLY A 140 -21.03 7.65 -29.66
CA GLY A 140 -20.67 7.90 -31.04
C GLY A 140 -19.38 7.22 -31.41
N ASP A 141 -18.42 8.01 -31.86
CA ASP A 141 -17.12 7.48 -32.28
C ASP A 141 -16.40 6.72 -31.16
N GLY A 142 -15.74 5.63 -31.53
CA GLY A 142 -14.87 4.86 -30.64
C GLY A 142 -13.42 4.93 -31.09
N TYR A 143 -12.53 4.68 -30.12
CA TYR A 143 -11.10 4.59 -30.32
C TYR A 143 -10.60 3.26 -29.76
N ARG A 144 -10.06 2.44 -30.65
CA ARG A 144 -9.48 1.16 -30.29
C ARG A 144 -7.99 1.18 -30.54
N GLY A 145 -7.23 0.85 -29.50
CA GLY A 145 -5.80 0.60 -29.58
C GLY A 145 -5.51 -0.87 -29.46
N ASP A 146 -4.99 -1.46 -30.52
CA ASP A 146 -4.59 -2.87 -30.52
C ASP A 146 -3.40 -3.08 -29.57
N TYR A 147 -2.61 -2.01 -29.35
CA TYR A 147 -1.63 -1.96 -28.29
C TYR A 147 -1.34 -0.51 -27.87
N TYR A 148 -0.94 -0.33 -26.63
CA TYR A 148 -0.20 0.84 -26.17
C TYR A 148 0.97 0.41 -25.30
N GLY A 149 1.99 1.24 -25.22
CA GLY A 149 3.11 1.07 -24.32
C GLY A 149 3.48 2.38 -23.65
N ALA A 150 3.85 2.34 -22.38
CA ALA A 150 4.37 3.49 -21.67
C ALA A 150 5.57 3.08 -20.80
N ALA A 151 6.55 3.97 -20.70
CA ALA A 151 7.69 3.80 -19.81
C ALA A 151 8.12 5.14 -19.24
N GLY A 152 8.63 5.16 -18.03
CA GLY A 152 9.02 6.40 -17.39
C GLY A 152 9.57 6.24 -16.00
N VAL A 153 9.61 7.36 -15.28
CA VAL A 153 10.08 7.47 -13.91
C VAL A 153 8.93 7.84 -13.00
N THR A 154 8.94 7.30 -11.79
CA THR A 154 7.97 7.61 -10.74
C THR A 154 8.67 8.15 -9.51
N TYR A 155 7.95 9.01 -8.80
CA TYR A 155 8.26 9.40 -7.44
C TYR A 155 7.03 9.16 -6.58
N GLY A 156 7.22 8.63 -5.37
CA GLY A 156 6.11 8.39 -4.48
C GLY A 156 6.49 8.42 -3.01
N TYR A 157 5.44 8.40 -2.20
CA TYR A 157 5.52 8.37 -0.75
C TYR A 157 4.49 7.40 -0.18
N ALA A 158 4.94 6.47 0.65
CA ALA A 158 4.08 5.53 1.36
C ALA A 158 4.13 5.77 2.86
N ARG A 159 2.95 6.00 3.47
CA ARG A 159 2.77 6.18 4.91
C ARG A 159 2.03 4.99 5.50
N GLN A 160 2.62 4.39 6.51
CA GLN A 160 1.95 3.34 7.26
C GLN A 160 0.86 3.95 8.14
N LEU A 161 -0.39 3.51 7.98
CA LEU A 161 -1.55 3.92 8.77
C LEU A 161 -1.80 2.98 9.93
N ALA A 162 -1.63 1.67 9.72
CA ALA A 162 -1.83 0.63 10.72
C ALA A 162 -0.78 -0.48 10.56
N ARG A 163 -0.81 -1.48 11.46
CA ARG A 163 0.16 -2.59 11.46
C ARG A 163 0.30 -3.27 10.09
N HIS A 164 -0.79 -3.44 9.37
CA HIS A 164 -0.85 -4.11 8.07
C HIS A 164 -1.32 -3.22 6.92
N LEU A 165 -1.54 -1.93 7.16
CA LEU A 165 -2.14 -1.02 6.20
C LEU A 165 -1.25 0.20 5.97
N SER A 166 -1.05 0.57 4.72
CA SER A 166 -0.38 1.80 4.31
C SER A 166 -1.16 2.51 3.23
N LEU A 167 -0.96 3.81 3.12
CA LEU A 167 -1.45 4.63 2.02
C LEU A 167 -0.24 5.11 1.22
N GLU A 168 -0.31 4.95 -0.09
CA GLU A 168 0.76 5.31 -1.03
C GLU A 168 0.25 6.33 -2.05
N PHE A 169 1.05 7.36 -2.26
CA PHE A 169 0.85 8.35 -3.31
C PHE A 169 2.01 8.26 -4.27
N SER A 170 1.75 8.20 -5.57
CA SER A 170 2.81 8.25 -6.56
C SER A 170 2.38 8.99 -7.82
N PHE A 171 3.38 9.61 -8.45
CA PHE A 171 3.24 10.35 -9.67
C PHE A 171 4.40 10.00 -10.61
N GLY A 172 4.08 9.80 -11.89
CA GLY A 172 5.06 9.40 -12.89
C GLY A 172 5.00 10.25 -14.15
N ILE A 173 6.19 10.52 -14.69
CA ILE A 173 6.38 11.16 -15.98
C ILE A 173 7.06 10.15 -16.89
N GLY A 174 6.61 10.08 -18.13
CA GLY A 174 7.15 9.11 -19.07
C GLY A 174 6.77 9.38 -20.51
N TYR A 175 7.14 8.44 -21.33
CA TYR A 175 6.78 8.36 -22.74
C TYR A 175 5.68 7.31 -22.92
N LEU A 176 4.65 7.67 -23.65
CA LEU A 176 3.55 6.79 -24.05
C LEU A 176 3.46 6.76 -25.57
N THR A 177 3.29 5.59 -26.11
CA THR A 177 3.02 5.38 -27.55
C THR A 177 1.84 4.44 -27.72
N THR A 178 1.00 4.71 -28.69
CA THR A 178 -0.12 3.84 -29.05
C THR A 178 -0.44 3.94 -30.53
N GLU A 179 -0.89 2.83 -31.10
CA GLU A 179 -1.53 2.83 -32.42
C GLU A 179 -3.02 2.70 -32.21
N TYR A 180 -3.76 3.64 -32.76
CA TYR A 180 -5.21 3.68 -32.58
C TYR A 180 -5.93 3.61 -33.92
N LYS A 181 -7.13 3.04 -33.88
CA LYS A 181 -8.11 3.02 -34.94
C LYS A 181 -9.39 3.70 -34.43
N LYS A 182 -9.86 4.69 -35.19
CA LYS A 182 -11.13 5.35 -34.92
C LYS A 182 -12.23 4.62 -35.67
N TYR A 183 -13.36 4.41 -35.04
CA TYR A 183 -14.54 3.81 -35.65
C TYR A 183 -15.82 4.56 -35.28
N THR A 184 -16.81 4.45 -36.17
CA THR A 184 -18.14 5.01 -35.96
C THR A 184 -19.17 3.90 -36.16
N PRO A 185 -20.10 3.68 -35.22
CA PRO A 185 -21.22 2.75 -35.43
C PRO A 185 -22.16 3.30 -36.50
N TYR A 186 -22.47 2.50 -37.49
CA TYR A 186 -23.45 2.81 -38.52
C TYR A 186 -24.35 1.60 -38.76
N GLU A 187 -25.68 1.77 -38.55
CA GLU A 187 -26.72 0.74 -38.74
C GLU A 187 -26.46 -0.61 -38.07
N GLY A 188 -25.70 -0.64 -36.96
CA GLY A 188 -25.33 -1.86 -36.24
C GLY A 188 -23.98 -2.43 -36.60
N ASP A 189 -23.32 -1.89 -37.62
CA ASP A 189 -21.97 -2.25 -38.04
C ASP A 189 -20.92 -1.25 -37.54
N ILE A 190 -19.68 -1.67 -37.51
CA ILE A 190 -18.52 -0.82 -37.14
C ILE A 190 -17.81 -0.38 -38.43
N VAL A 191 -17.84 0.91 -38.69
CA VAL A 191 -17.14 1.53 -39.82
C VAL A 191 -15.84 2.15 -39.31
N TRP A 192 -14.70 1.63 -39.79
CA TRP A 192 -13.38 2.16 -39.49
C TRP A 192 -13.13 3.44 -40.27
N THR A 193 -12.85 4.55 -39.62
CA THR A 193 -12.75 5.86 -40.23
C THR A 193 -11.31 6.30 -40.43
N THR A 194 -10.46 6.06 -39.42
CA THR A 194 -9.07 6.56 -39.44
C THR A 194 -8.19 5.66 -38.55
N SER A 195 -6.93 5.53 -38.93
CA SER A 195 -5.91 4.93 -38.07
C SER A 195 -4.70 5.88 -37.96
N GLY A 196 -4.02 5.82 -36.83
CA GLY A 196 -2.86 6.65 -36.56
C GLY A 196 -2.03 6.15 -35.41
N ARG A 197 -0.87 6.79 -35.25
CA ARG A 197 0.00 6.60 -34.08
C ARG A 197 0.02 7.87 -33.27
N TYR A 198 -0.10 7.73 -31.94
CA TYR A 198 0.00 8.85 -31.03
C TYR A 198 1.18 8.63 -30.08
N ASN A 199 1.99 9.65 -29.89
CA ASN A 199 3.11 9.66 -28.98
C ASN A 199 2.95 10.83 -28.01
N PHE A 200 3.21 10.60 -26.73
CA PHE A 200 3.07 11.60 -25.69
C PHE A 200 4.22 11.51 -24.69
N ILE A 201 4.77 12.66 -24.32
CA ILE A 201 5.72 12.80 -23.22
C ILE A 201 5.09 13.71 -22.18
N GLY A 202 5.00 13.23 -20.93
CA GLY A 202 4.39 13.99 -19.86
C GLY A 202 3.92 13.11 -18.69
N PRO A 203 2.93 13.58 -17.92
CA PRO A 203 2.33 12.78 -16.87
C PRO A 203 1.64 11.53 -17.44
N THR A 204 2.17 10.37 -17.11
CA THR A 204 1.65 9.08 -17.59
C THR A 204 1.12 8.19 -16.48
N LYS A 205 1.41 8.55 -15.21
CA LYS A 205 1.03 7.76 -14.06
C LYS A 205 0.66 8.64 -12.88
N ALA A 206 -0.49 8.37 -12.26
CA ALA A 206 -0.90 8.97 -10.99
C ALA A 206 -1.63 7.91 -10.18
N LYS A 207 -1.24 7.73 -8.91
CA LYS A 207 -1.83 6.71 -8.03
C LYS A 207 -2.06 7.23 -6.63
N VAL A 208 -3.17 6.81 -6.06
CA VAL A 208 -3.44 6.83 -4.62
C VAL A 208 -3.83 5.41 -4.26
N SER A 209 -2.89 4.67 -3.66
CA SER A 209 -3.09 3.23 -3.45
C SER A 209 -3.23 2.89 -1.98
N LEU A 210 -4.22 2.06 -1.69
CA LEU A 210 -4.35 1.37 -0.41
C LEU A 210 -3.46 0.11 -0.47
N VAL A 211 -2.59 -0.04 0.53
CA VAL A 211 -1.53 -1.05 0.53
C VAL A 211 -1.70 -1.97 1.72
N TRP A 212 -1.95 -3.25 1.47
CA TRP A 212 -2.00 -4.27 2.49
C TRP A 212 -0.64 -4.97 2.63
N LEU A 213 -0.02 -4.83 3.81
CA LEU A 213 1.31 -5.37 4.11
C LEU A 213 1.21 -6.77 4.71
N ILE A 214 1.72 -7.76 4.02
CA ILE A 214 1.85 -9.13 4.50
C ILE A 214 3.21 -9.28 5.19
N LYS A 215 3.17 -9.55 6.48
CA LYS A 215 4.36 -9.64 7.34
C LYS A 215 4.59 -11.07 7.78
N ARG A 216 5.85 -11.48 7.79
CA ARG A 216 6.29 -12.76 8.36
C ARG A 216 6.92 -12.50 9.73
N ARG A 217 6.48 -13.23 10.75
CA ARG A 217 7.16 -13.31 12.05
C ARG A 217 8.49 -14.03 11.86
N ARG A 218 9.52 -13.53 12.48
CA ARG A 218 10.83 -14.18 12.53
C ARG A 218 11.01 -14.82 13.89
#